data_78860924789e1d12dbe515bca5a3f7eb
#
_entry.id   78860924789e1d12dbe515bca5a3f7eb
#
_cell.length_a   1.000
_cell.length_b   1.000
_cell.length_c   1.000
_cell.angle_alpha   90.00
_cell.angle_beta   90.00
_cell.angle_gamma   90.00
#
_symmetry.space_group_name_H-M   'P 1'
#
loop_
_entity.id
_entity.type
_entity.pdbx_description
1 polymer ?
#
loop_
_entity_poly.entity_id
_entity_poly.type
_entity_poly.pdbx_seq_one_letter_code
_entity_poly.pdbx_strand_id
1 'polypeptide(L)'
;MELEGCKLCFQYLTKVGLAIKVFVSDRHRGIAKWIRERQPTVKHYFDQWHVAKGLVKKLLAASKLKGCEVISKWIKAVKNHIFWCSTSTKEGFPELILAKWKSFMCHISNKHTVCRHP
;
A
#
# COMPACT_ATOMS: atom_id res chain seq x y z
N MET A 1 -1.94 -20.89 8.57
CA MET A 1 -3.22 -20.71 9.30
C MET A 1 -4.06 -19.56 8.78
N GLU A 2 -3.47 -18.40 8.55
CA GLU A 2 -4.20 -17.26 7.97
C GLU A 2 -4.75 -17.57 6.57
N LEU A 3 -3.96 -18.27 5.75
CA LEU A 3 -4.40 -18.68 4.42
C LEU A 3 -5.61 -19.59 4.47
N GLU A 4 -5.62 -20.56 5.37
CA GLU A 4 -6.74 -21.49 5.54
C GLU A 4 -8.00 -20.75 5.99
N GLY A 5 -7.87 -19.81 6.93
CA GLY A 5 -8.98 -18.96 7.35
C GLY A 5 -9.54 -18.14 6.20
N CYS A 6 -8.67 -17.59 5.37
CA CYS A 6 -9.07 -16.84 4.18
C CYS A 6 -9.86 -17.71 3.20
N LYS A 7 -9.36 -18.93 2.92
CA LYS A 7 -10.05 -19.88 2.04
C LYS A 7 -11.44 -20.24 2.57
N LEU A 8 -11.55 -20.51 3.86
CA LEU A 8 -12.83 -20.83 4.49
C LEU A 8 -13.83 -19.68 4.39
N CYS A 9 -13.37 -18.44 4.59
CA CYS A 9 -14.21 -17.26 4.44
C CYS A 9 -14.73 -17.12 3.00
N PHE A 10 -13.86 -17.30 2.00
CA PHE A 10 -14.25 -17.25 0.61
C PHE A 10 -15.28 -18.34 0.27
N GLN A 11 -15.05 -19.56 0.74
CA GLN A 11 -15.98 -20.68 0.52
C GLN A 11 -17.34 -20.38 1.14
N TYR A 12 -17.37 -19.89 2.37
CA TYR A 12 -18.63 -19.56 3.07
C TYR A 12 -19.40 -18.47 2.32
N LEU A 13 -18.75 -17.39 1.92
CA LEU A 13 -19.41 -16.29 1.23
C LEU A 13 -19.96 -16.72 -0.13
N THR A 14 -19.23 -17.56 -0.85
CA THR A 14 -19.70 -18.14 -2.11
C THR A 14 -20.90 -19.04 -1.89
N LYS A 15 -20.88 -19.86 -0.82
CA LYS A 15 -21.97 -20.78 -0.48
C LYS A 15 -23.28 -20.03 -0.17
N VAL A 16 -23.21 -18.86 0.46
CA VAL A 16 -24.40 -18.07 0.77
C VAL A 16 -24.82 -17.16 -0.40
N GLY A 17 -24.18 -17.28 -1.55
CA GLY A 17 -24.58 -16.57 -2.77
C GLY A 17 -23.98 -15.18 -2.95
N LEU A 18 -22.96 -14.83 -2.18
CA LEU A 18 -22.26 -13.54 -2.29
C LEU A 18 -21.05 -13.65 -3.21
N ALA A 19 -20.92 -12.70 -4.12
CA ALA A 19 -19.75 -12.59 -4.99
C ALA A 19 -18.79 -11.57 -4.44
N ILE A 20 -17.52 -11.98 -4.22
CA ILE A 20 -16.48 -11.10 -3.75
C ILE A 20 -15.83 -10.43 -4.97
N LYS A 21 -15.87 -9.09 -5.04
CA LYS A 21 -15.26 -8.34 -6.12
C LYS A 21 -13.92 -7.75 -5.73
N VAL A 22 -13.80 -7.31 -4.48
CA VAL A 22 -12.61 -6.65 -3.96
C VAL A 22 -12.24 -7.28 -2.62
N PHE A 23 -10.97 -7.53 -2.43
CA PHE A 23 -10.42 -8.05 -1.17
C PHE A 23 -9.22 -7.21 -0.76
N VAL A 24 -9.24 -6.72 0.46
CA VAL A 24 -8.15 -5.92 1.03
C VAL A 24 -7.53 -6.71 2.18
N SER A 25 -6.22 -6.87 2.17
CA SER A 25 -5.49 -7.59 3.21
C SER A 25 -4.10 -6.97 3.42
N ASP A 26 -3.40 -7.48 4.44
CA ASP A 26 -1.98 -7.18 4.57
C ASP A 26 -1.17 -7.94 3.49
N ARG A 27 0.15 -7.76 3.47
CA ARG A 27 1.01 -8.37 2.45
C ARG A 27 1.39 -9.81 2.82
N HIS A 28 0.42 -10.67 2.97
CA HIS A 28 0.66 -12.10 3.19
C HIS A 28 0.87 -12.79 1.84
N ARG A 29 2.07 -13.31 1.62
CA ARG A 29 2.46 -13.90 0.32
C ARG A 29 1.57 -15.07 -0.09
N GLY A 30 1.23 -15.94 0.85
CA GLY A 30 0.39 -17.11 0.59
C GLY A 30 -1.01 -16.72 0.14
N ILE A 31 -1.61 -15.73 0.81
CA ILE A 31 -2.93 -15.22 0.47
C ILE A 31 -2.91 -14.56 -0.92
N ALA A 32 -1.90 -13.72 -1.18
CA ALA A 32 -1.77 -13.04 -2.46
C ALA A 32 -1.64 -14.05 -3.62
N LYS A 33 -0.82 -15.07 -3.45
CA LYS A 33 -0.64 -16.13 -4.44
C LYS A 33 -1.94 -16.89 -4.68
N TRP A 34 -2.63 -17.28 -3.61
CA TRP A 34 -3.88 -18.04 -3.71
C TRP A 34 -4.96 -17.23 -4.44
N ILE A 35 -5.12 -15.94 -4.11
CA ILE A 35 -6.11 -15.08 -4.76
C ILE A 35 -5.78 -14.91 -6.24
N ARG A 36 -4.52 -14.67 -6.58
CA ARG A 36 -4.08 -14.52 -7.97
C ARG A 36 -4.34 -15.76 -8.80
N GLU A 37 -4.09 -16.95 -8.25
CA GLU A 37 -4.20 -18.21 -8.97
C GLU A 37 -5.61 -18.80 -8.95
N ARG A 38 -6.34 -18.65 -7.84
CA ARG A 38 -7.62 -19.30 -7.62
C ARG A 38 -8.83 -18.38 -7.68
N GLN A 39 -8.61 -17.09 -7.55
CA GLN A 39 -9.69 -16.09 -7.57
C GLN A 39 -9.35 -14.95 -8.54
N PRO A 40 -9.22 -15.25 -9.86
CA PRO A 40 -8.75 -14.25 -10.83
C PRO A 40 -9.73 -13.09 -11.04
N THR A 41 -11.01 -13.26 -10.68
CA THR A 41 -12.03 -12.22 -10.80
C THR A 41 -12.03 -11.25 -9.62
N VAL A 42 -11.32 -11.56 -8.53
CA VAL A 42 -11.25 -10.72 -7.34
C VAL A 42 -10.07 -9.76 -7.46
N LYS A 43 -10.34 -8.48 -7.27
CA LYS A 43 -9.29 -7.47 -7.21
C LYS A 43 -8.72 -7.47 -5.79
N HIS A 44 -7.42 -7.74 -5.68
CA HIS A 44 -6.73 -7.80 -4.40
C HIS A 44 -5.87 -6.57 -4.20
N TYR A 45 -6.09 -5.86 -3.09
CA TYR A 45 -5.31 -4.69 -2.69
C TYR A 45 -4.69 -4.92 -1.32
N PHE A 46 -3.54 -4.28 -1.10
CA PHE A 46 -2.89 -4.32 0.20
C PHE A 46 -3.43 -3.19 1.09
N ASP A 47 -3.57 -3.49 2.37
CA ASP A 47 -4.01 -2.49 3.34
C ASP A 47 -2.96 -1.38 3.47
N GLN A 48 -3.38 -0.13 3.25
CA GLN A 48 -2.48 1.02 3.26
C GLN A 48 -1.83 1.24 4.64
N TRP A 49 -2.54 0.92 5.72
CA TRP A 49 -1.99 1.08 7.08
C TRP A 49 -0.79 0.16 7.30
N HIS A 50 -0.88 -1.10 6.88
CA HIS A 50 0.21 -2.05 6.99
C HIS A 50 1.40 -1.66 6.10
N VAL A 51 1.13 -1.15 4.90
CA VAL A 51 2.18 -0.65 4.00
C VAL A 51 2.91 0.54 4.62
N ALA A 52 2.16 1.49 5.15
CA ALA A 52 2.73 2.67 5.81
C ALA A 52 3.55 2.28 7.05
N LYS A 53 3.02 1.37 7.87
CA LYS A 53 3.72 0.87 9.07
C LYS A 53 5.04 0.19 8.70
N GLY A 54 5.05 -0.63 7.65
CA GLY A 54 6.27 -1.28 7.17
C GLY A 54 7.32 -0.29 6.68
N LEU A 55 6.88 0.74 5.95
CA LEU A 55 7.79 1.79 5.48
C LEU A 55 8.35 2.61 6.64
N VAL A 56 7.53 2.98 7.62
CA VAL A 56 7.98 3.71 8.80
C VAL A 56 9.05 2.91 9.56
N LYS A 57 8.84 1.60 9.70
CA LYS A 57 9.83 0.72 10.33
C LYS A 57 11.17 0.74 9.60
N LYS A 58 11.14 0.68 8.27
CA LYS A 58 12.36 0.75 7.45
C LYS A 58 13.05 2.10 7.55
N LEU A 59 12.28 3.19 7.56
CA LEU A 59 12.81 4.54 7.70
C LEU A 59 13.46 4.76 9.08
N LEU A 60 12.85 4.24 10.15
CA LEU A 60 13.42 4.30 11.48
C LEU A 60 14.76 3.57 11.55
N ALA A 61 14.85 2.38 10.94
CA ALA A 61 16.09 1.64 10.86
C ALA A 61 17.16 2.41 10.08
N ALA A 62 16.81 3.01 8.95
CA ALA A 62 17.72 3.81 8.15
C ALA A 62 18.18 5.08 8.88
N SER A 63 17.33 5.70 9.69
CA SER A 63 17.67 6.91 10.44
C SER A 63 18.74 6.69 11.50
N LYS A 64 18.94 5.43 11.90
CA LYS A 64 19.99 5.06 12.88
C LYS A 64 21.37 4.96 12.24
N LEU A 65 21.46 4.97 10.91
CA LEU A 65 22.72 4.93 10.21
C LEU A 65 23.41 6.29 10.27
N LYS A 66 24.74 6.26 10.32
CA LYS A 66 25.54 7.49 10.36
C LYS A 66 25.29 8.34 9.12
N GLY A 67 25.01 9.61 9.31
CA GLY A 67 24.70 10.54 8.22
C GLY A 67 23.27 10.52 7.74
N CYS A 68 22.43 9.65 8.31
CA CYS A 68 21.03 9.50 7.90
C CYS A 68 20.04 9.96 8.97
N GLU A 69 20.49 10.68 9.98
CA GLU A 69 19.66 11.11 11.11
C GLU A 69 18.51 12.04 10.68
N VAL A 70 18.70 12.78 9.61
CA VAL A 70 17.68 13.69 9.08
C VAL A 70 16.40 12.94 8.63
N ILE A 71 16.52 11.66 8.31
CA ILE A 71 15.38 10.83 7.90
C ILE A 71 14.29 10.81 8.98
N SER A 72 14.69 10.78 10.27
CA SER A 72 13.75 10.76 11.37
C SER A 72 12.77 11.94 11.36
N LYS A 73 13.22 13.10 10.85
CA LYS A 73 12.40 14.30 10.74
C LYS A 73 11.35 14.21 9.63
N TRP A 74 11.57 13.33 8.64
CA TRP A 74 10.69 13.18 7.49
C TRP A 74 9.70 12.03 7.62
N ILE A 75 9.81 11.18 8.64
CA ILE A 75 8.99 9.98 8.78
C ILE A 75 7.50 10.30 8.79
N LYS A 76 7.09 11.29 9.59
CA LYS A 76 5.69 11.69 9.67
C LYS A 76 5.18 12.23 8.33
N ALA A 77 5.99 13.03 7.65
CA ALA A 77 5.65 13.58 6.34
C ALA A 77 5.50 12.46 5.29
N VAL A 78 6.40 11.49 5.28
CA VAL A 78 6.33 10.34 4.38
C VAL A 78 5.06 9.53 4.63
N LYS A 79 4.75 9.25 5.89
CA LYS A 79 3.54 8.51 6.27
C LYS A 79 2.28 9.24 5.80
N ASN A 80 2.19 10.55 6.04
CA ASN A 80 1.07 11.36 5.59
C ASN A 80 0.96 11.38 4.08
N HIS A 81 2.09 11.41 3.38
CA HIS A 81 2.13 11.39 1.92
C HIS A 81 1.58 10.08 1.34
N ILE A 82 1.91 8.93 1.96
CA ILE A 82 1.34 7.63 1.55
C ILE A 82 -0.18 7.66 1.63
N PHE A 83 -0.73 8.10 2.75
CA PHE A 83 -2.19 8.18 2.92
C PHE A 83 -2.81 9.16 1.93
N TRP A 84 -2.16 10.29 1.68
CA TRP A 84 -2.63 11.25 0.69
C TRP A 84 -2.65 10.64 -0.72
N CYS A 85 -1.61 9.90 -1.11
CA CYS A 85 -1.54 9.26 -2.42
C CYS A 85 -2.73 8.32 -2.67
N SER A 86 -3.08 7.52 -1.66
CA SER A 86 -4.16 6.55 -1.81
C SER A 86 -5.54 7.19 -1.65
N THR A 87 -5.72 8.11 -0.71
CA THR A 87 -7.04 8.70 -0.43
C THR A 87 -7.45 9.78 -1.44
N SER A 88 -6.50 10.50 -2.01
CA SER A 88 -6.79 11.56 -2.99
C SER A 88 -6.98 11.03 -4.41
N THR A 89 -6.67 9.76 -4.67
CA THR A 89 -6.81 9.14 -5.98
C THR A 89 -8.11 8.35 -6.02
N LYS A 90 -9.07 8.84 -6.81
CA LYS A 90 -10.34 8.14 -7.01
C LYS A 90 -10.11 6.89 -7.86
N GLU A 91 -10.91 5.84 -7.59
CA GLU A 91 -10.93 4.60 -8.37
C GLU A 91 -9.60 3.84 -8.42
N GLY A 92 -8.61 4.24 -7.60
CA GLY A 92 -7.38 3.49 -7.43
C GLY A 92 -6.54 3.32 -8.69
N PHE A 93 -6.39 4.35 -9.51
CA PHE A 93 -5.51 4.33 -10.69
C PHE A 93 -4.06 4.14 -10.25
N PRO A 94 -3.43 2.97 -10.54
CA PRO A 94 -2.07 2.69 -10.07
C PRO A 94 -1.02 3.68 -10.57
N GLU A 95 -1.13 4.11 -11.82
CA GLU A 95 -0.17 5.04 -12.43
C GLU A 95 -0.21 6.39 -11.73
N LEU A 96 -1.40 6.87 -11.38
CA LEU A 96 -1.55 8.15 -10.70
C LEU A 96 -1.05 8.07 -9.25
N ILE A 97 -1.35 6.98 -8.56
CA ILE A 97 -0.86 6.74 -7.20
C ILE A 97 0.68 6.73 -7.20
N LEU A 98 1.28 6.03 -8.16
CA LEU A 98 2.73 5.96 -8.30
C LEU A 98 3.34 7.33 -8.61
N ALA A 99 2.72 8.10 -9.50
CA ALA A 99 3.17 9.45 -9.83
C ALA A 99 3.13 10.37 -8.61
N LYS A 100 2.05 10.32 -7.85
CA LYS A 100 1.91 11.07 -6.60
C LYS A 100 2.95 10.66 -5.58
N TRP A 101 3.21 9.36 -5.45
CA TRP A 101 4.23 8.83 -4.56
C TRP A 101 5.62 9.35 -4.94
N LYS A 102 5.97 9.28 -6.21
CA LYS A 102 7.28 9.74 -6.71
C LYS A 102 7.47 11.25 -6.56
N SER A 103 6.40 12.03 -6.54
CA SER A 103 6.48 13.47 -6.36
C SER A 103 7.07 13.86 -5.00
N PHE A 104 7.08 12.96 -4.02
CA PHE A 104 7.69 13.21 -2.72
C PHE A 104 9.18 13.52 -2.85
N MET A 105 9.87 12.89 -3.80
CA MET A 105 11.30 13.16 -4.03
C MET A 105 11.53 14.60 -4.48
N CYS A 106 10.66 15.12 -5.33
CA CYS A 106 10.71 16.51 -5.76
C CYS A 106 10.38 17.47 -4.61
N HIS A 107 9.42 17.09 -3.79
CA HIS A 107 9.02 17.88 -2.63
C HIS A 107 10.17 18.02 -1.62
N ILE A 108 10.86 16.93 -1.32
CA ILE A 108 12.04 16.94 -0.44
C ILE A 108 13.13 17.83 -1.01
N SER A 109 13.31 17.82 -2.34
CA SER A 109 14.32 18.62 -3.05
C SER A 109 13.87 20.05 -3.33
N ASN A 110 12.67 20.42 -2.88
CA ASN A 110 12.06 21.75 -3.11
C ASN A 110 11.89 22.09 -4.60
N LYS A 111 11.61 21.07 -5.42
CA LYS A 111 11.40 21.20 -6.88
C LYS A 111 9.92 21.09 -7.22
N HIS A 112 9.16 22.16 -6.96
CA HIS A 112 7.70 22.11 -7.13
C HIS A 112 7.22 22.29 -8.57
N THR A 113 8.07 22.86 -9.44
CA THR A 113 7.70 23.13 -10.84
C THR A 113 7.87 21.92 -11.76
N VAL A 114 8.70 20.96 -11.37
CA VAL A 114 9.05 19.77 -12.19
C VAL A 114 8.10 18.60 -11.93
N CYS A 115 7.56 18.49 -10.73
CA CYS A 115 6.68 17.39 -10.35
C CYS A 115 5.23 17.76 -10.59
N ARG A 116 4.75 17.40 -11.77
CA ARG A 116 3.34 17.59 -12.12
C ARG A 116 2.57 16.30 -11.94
N HIS A 117 1.42 16.42 -11.30
CA HIS A 117 0.44 15.33 -11.25
C HIS A 117 -0.61 15.57 -12.32
N PRO A 118 -1.02 14.51 -13.03
CA PRO A 118 -2.19 14.65 -13.90
C PRO A 118 -3.44 14.95 -13.08
#